data_65aca3bf6cfdd04c14b2cf9f897ca4d8
#
_entry.id   65aca3bf6cfdd04c14b2cf9f897ca4d8
#
_cell.length_a   1.000
_cell.length_b   1.000
_cell.length_c   1.000
_cell.angle_alpha   90.00
_cell.angle_beta   90.00
_cell.angle_gamma   90.00
#
_symmetry.space_group_name_H-M   'P 1'
#
loop_
_entity.id
_entity.type
_entity.pdbx_description
1 polymer ?
#
loop_
_entity_poly.entity_id
_entity_poly.type
_entity_poly.pdbx_seq_one_letter_code
_entity_poly.pdbx_strand_id
1 'polypeptide(L)'
;GFDTEKHAPELAHYNTEGIVCPKCESILQYRLNTYANLGDYVCLNCDFHRPELDYKLTELTKITNTTSEFVIDGQDYKINVGGLYNIYNALAAVSVAEFFGVAPEQIKAGFDKSRAVFGRQETFKIGDKSCTLVLIKNPVGASQALDMIKLADYPFSLSVLLNANYADGIDTSWIWDANFESILEMDIPEINAGGVRHSEIARRLRVTGYPEEKITQAEKLEDIMALIEKQDCDHAYILATYTAMLEFRDILAQRHAVGKEMN
;
A
#
# COMPACT_ATOMS: atom_id res chain seq x y z
N GLY A 1 11.47 -13.51 -7.99
CA GLY A 1 10.33 -12.89 -8.67
C GLY A 1 9.09 -13.76 -8.69
N PHE A 2 7.96 -13.24 -9.18
CA PHE A 2 6.72 -14.00 -9.35
C PHE A 2 6.75 -14.83 -10.62
N ASP A 3 6.36 -16.10 -10.51
CA ASP A 3 6.20 -17.05 -11.61
C ASP A 3 4.89 -17.81 -11.42
N THR A 4 3.79 -17.08 -11.26
CA THR A 4 2.45 -17.63 -11.05
C THR A 4 1.64 -17.55 -12.34
N GLU A 5 1.03 -18.67 -12.75
CA GLU A 5 0.06 -18.66 -13.87
C GLU A 5 -1.40 -18.64 -13.40
N LYS A 6 -1.68 -18.99 -12.14
CA LYS A 6 -3.03 -19.41 -11.72
C LYS A 6 -3.82 -18.46 -10.84
N HIS A 7 -3.26 -17.48 -10.17
CA HIS A 7 -3.99 -16.60 -9.24
C HIS A 7 -3.35 -15.22 -9.11
N ALA A 8 -2.87 -14.63 -10.22
CA ALA A 8 -2.72 -13.20 -10.20
C ALA A 8 -4.14 -12.62 -10.03
N PRO A 9 -4.49 -11.92 -8.94
CA PRO A 9 -5.66 -11.06 -8.97
C PRO A 9 -5.57 -10.22 -10.25
N GLU A 10 -6.69 -9.77 -10.80
CA GLU A 10 -6.66 -8.84 -11.94
C GLU A 10 -5.78 -7.68 -11.54
N LEU A 11 -4.51 -7.77 -11.92
CA LEU A 11 -3.50 -6.82 -11.51
C LEU A 11 -3.72 -5.57 -12.35
N ALA A 12 -4.10 -4.53 -11.67
CA ALA A 12 -4.36 -3.25 -12.27
C ALA A 12 -3.14 -2.81 -13.08
N HIS A 13 -3.34 -2.56 -14.38
CA HIS A 13 -2.31 -2.11 -15.30
C HIS A 13 -2.01 -0.61 -15.12
N TYR A 14 -1.70 -0.20 -13.88
CA TYR A 14 -1.30 1.18 -13.59
C TYR A 14 0.22 1.26 -13.65
N ASN A 15 0.72 1.41 -14.83
CA ASN A 15 2.15 1.57 -15.00
C ASN A 15 2.45 2.83 -15.80
N THR A 16 2.83 3.88 -15.10
CA THR A 16 3.33 5.11 -15.71
C THR A 16 4.84 5.10 -15.87
N GLU A 17 5.55 4.20 -15.13
CA GLU A 17 7.01 4.15 -15.14
C GLU A 17 7.52 2.75 -15.52
N GLY A 18 8.53 2.69 -16.40
CA GLY A 18 9.27 1.46 -16.67
C GLY A 18 8.69 0.51 -17.72
N ILE A 19 7.72 0.97 -18.52
CA ILE A 19 7.26 0.19 -19.68
C ILE A 19 8.20 0.31 -20.90
N VAL A 20 9.25 1.12 -20.79
CA VAL A 20 10.20 1.38 -21.85
C VAL A 20 11.47 0.55 -21.61
N CYS A 21 11.94 -0.11 -22.66
CA CYS A 21 13.18 -0.87 -22.61
C CYS A 21 14.39 0.06 -22.34
N PRO A 22 15.17 -0.21 -21.30
CA PRO A 22 16.33 0.62 -20.96
C PRO A 22 17.49 0.50 -21.97
N LYS A 23 17.46 -0.51 -22.89
CA LYS A 23 18.49 -0.70 -23.92
C LYS A 23 18.17 0.01 -25.23
N CYS A 24 16.91 0.03 -25.65
CA CYS A 24 16.54 0.51 -26.99
C CYS A 24 15.28 1.39 -27.01
N GLU A 25 14.76 1.78 -25.85
CA GLU A 25 13.61 2.69 -25.69
C GLU A 25 12.29 2.21 -26.30
N SER A 26 12.24 0.96 -26.78
CA SER A 26 10.99 0.35 -27.27
C SER A 26 10.09 -0.04 -26.10
N ILE A 27 8.79 -0.10 -26.33
CA ILE A 27 7.81 -0.54 -25.32
C ILE A 27 8.04 -2.02 -24.99
N LEU A 28 8.11 -2.34 -23.70
CA LEU A 28 8.20 -3.71 -23.19
C LEU A 28 6.84 -4.42 -23.30
N GLN A 29 6.89 -5.70 -23.62
CA GLN A 29 5.74 -6.60 -23.55
C GLN A 29 5.78 -7.39 -22.23
N TYR A 30 4.64 -7.48 -21.54
CA TYR A 30 4.53 -8.22 -20.29
C TYR A 30 3.66 -9.47 -20.49
N ARG A 31 4.18 -10.63 -20.13
CA ARG A 31 3.38 -11.86 -19.94
C ARG A 31 2.64 -11.80 -18.61
N LEU A 32 3.29 -11.29 -17.60
CA LEU A 32 2.75 -11.07 -16.28
C LEU A 32 3.24 -9.70 -15.77
N ASN A 33 2.34 -8.80 -15.49
CA ASN A 33 2.66 -7.57 -14.75
C ASN A 33 2.04 -7.69 -13.36
N THR A 34 2.85 -7.60 -12.32
CA THR A 34 2.40 -7.72 -10.94
C THR A 34 2.00 -6.39 -10.34
N TYR A 35 2.89 -5.41 -10.36
CA TYR A 35 2.59 -4.00 -10.12
C TYR A 35 3.76 -3.13 -10.59
N ALA A 36 3.51 -1.87 -10.89
CA ALA A 36 4.47 -0.95 -11.51
C ALA A 36 5.18 -1.62 -12.70
N ASN A 37 6.50 -1.68 -12.70
CA ASN A 37 7.30 -2.31 -13.75
C ASN A 37 7.79 -3.73 -13.37
N LEU A 38 7.24 -4.33 -12.32
CA LEU A 38 7.60 -5.68 -11.89
C LEU A 38 6.76 -6.74 -12.60
N GLY A 39 7.41 -7.78 -13.05
CA GLY A 39 6.72 -8.86 -13.74
C GLY A 39 7.63 -9.67 -14.65
N ASP A 40 7.01 -10.38 -15.60
CA ASP A 40 7.68 -11.13 -16.64
C ASP A 40 7.58 -10.35 -17.96
N TYR A 41 8.66 -9.74 -18.35
CA TYR A 41 8.74 -8.84 -19.49
C TYR A 41 9.78 -9.25 -20.52
N VAL A 42 9.55 -8.83 -21.77
CA VAL A 42 10.45 -9.01 -22.90
C VAL A 42 10.40 -7.76 -23.81
N CYS A 43 11.53 -7.38 -24.37
CA CYS A 43 11.60 -6.43 -25.45
C CYS A 43 11.53 -7.13 -26.81
N LEU A 44 10.59 -6.75 -27.65
CA LEU A 44 10.48 -7.34 -29.00
C LEU A 44 11.50 -6.77 -29.99
N ASN A 45 12.18 -5.68 -29.66
CA ASN A 45 13.14 -4.99 -30.53
C ASN A 45 14.61 -5.31 -30.21
N CYS A 46 14.90 -5.84 -29.03
CA CYS A 46 16.24 -6.28 -28.64
C CYS A 46 16.17 -7.47 -27.65
N ASP A 47 17.32 -7.91 -27.17
CA ASP A 47 17.47 -9.08 -26.31
C ASP A 47 17.13 -8.80 -24.82
N PHE A 48 16.64 -7.62 -24.47
CA PHE A 48 16.30 -7.29 -23.09
C PHE A 48 15.04 -8.03 -22.65
N HIS A 49 15.16 -8.80 -21.60
CA HIS A 49 14.07 -9.56 -20.98
C HIS A 49 14.29 -9.70 -19.48
N ARG A 50 13.27 -10.16 -18.77
CA ARG A 50 13.41 -10.53 -17.35
C ARG A 50 14.48 -11.63 -17.21
N PRO A 51 15.47 -11.48 -16.33
CA PRO A 51 16.43 -12.54 -16.05
C PRO A 51 15.75 -13.78 -15.47
N GLU A 52 16.41 -14.94 -15.55
CA GLU A 52 15.97 -16.13 -14.83
C GLU A 52 15.88 -15.85 -13.34
N LEU A 53 14.90 -16.45 -12.68
CA LEU A 53 14.66 -16.24 -11.27
C LEU A 53 15.36 -17.32 -10.46
N ASP A 54 16.24 -16.90 -9.53
CA ASP A 54 16.86 -17.79 -8.54
C ASP A 54 15.85 -18.18 -7.45
N TYR A 55 14.94 -17.27 -7.11
CA TYR A 55 13.86 -17.46 -6.13
C TYR A 55 12.51 -17.15 -6.77
N LYS A 56 11.59 -18.12 -6.71
CA LYS A 56 10.31 -18.06 -7.40
C LYS A 56 9.14 -18.12 -6.43
N LEU A 57 8.32 -17.07 -6.45
CA LEU A 57 7.00 -17.16 -5.87
C LEU A 57 6.09 -17.84 -6.90
N THR A 58 5.66 -19.05 -6.60
CA THR A 58 4.95 -19.93 -7.53
C THR A 58 3.44 -19.94 -7.31
N GLU A 59 2.98 -19.57 -6.13
CA GLU A 59 1.56 -19.56 -5.80
C GLU A 59 1.21 -18.43 -4.80
N LEU A 60 0.10 -17.74 -5.05
CA LEU A 60 -0.57 -16.86 -4.10
C LEU A 60 -1.80 -17.60 -3.54
N THR A 61 -1.64 -18.20 -2.37
CA THR A 61 -2.70 -19.02 -1.77
C THR A 61 -3.82 -18.16 -1.18
N LYS A 62 -3.46 -17.04 -0.55
CA LYS A 62 -4.42 -16.10 0.02
C LYS A 62 -3.81 -14.69 0.12
N ILE A 63 -4.60 -13.70 -0.22
CA ILE A 63 -4.25 -12.30 0.01
C ILE A 63 -5.47 -11.57 0.57
N THR A 64 -5.25 -10.84 1.66
CA THR A 64 -6.26 -10.00 2.31
C THR A 64 -5.67 -8.62 2.59
N ASN A 65 -6.46 -7.74 3.14
CA ASN A 65 -6.00 -6.43 3.63
C ASN A 65 -5.09 -6.51 4.86
N THR A 66 -5.01 -7.66 5.55
CA THR A 66 -4.25 -7.82 6.80
C THR A 66 -3.26 -8.98 6.80
N THR A 67 -3.41 -9.95 5.93
CA THR A 67 -2.56 -11.15 5.87
C THR A 67 -2.33 -11.59 4.45
N SER A 68 -1.20 -12.28 4.21
CA SER A 68 -0.92 -12.92 2.93
C SER A 68 -0.28 -14.28 3.14
N GLU A 69 -0.70 -15.27 2.31
CA GLU A 69 -0.21 -16.65 2.29
C GLU A 69 0.23 -16.99 0.87
N PHE A 70 1.42 -17.52 0.70
CA PHE A 70 2.05 -17.75 -0.60
C PHE A 70 3.12 -18.84 -0.53
N VAL A 71 3.51 -19.34 -1.71
CA VAL A 71 4.53 -20.39 -1.86
C VAL A 71 5.74 -19.81 -2.58
N ILE A 72 6.93 -20.00 -2.00
CA ILE A 72 8.23 -19.70 -2.64
C ILE A 72 9.01 -21.01 -2.73
N ASP A 73 9.40 -21.40 -3.93
CA ASP A 73 10.20 -22.62 -4.22
C ASP A 73 9.68 -23.87 -3.48
N GLY A 74 8.34 -24.04 -3.44
CA GLY A 74 7.68 -25.17 -2.81
C GLY A 74 7.55 -25.09 -1.29
N GLN A 75 7.93 -23.95 -0.66
CA GLN A 75 7.76 -23.70 0.76
C GLN A 75 6.60 -22.72 0.99
N ASP A 76 5.67 -23.09 1.87
CA ASP A 76 4.57 -22.21 2.29
C ASP A 76 5.06 -21.14 3.25
N TYR A 77 4.65 -19.88 3.02
CA TYR A 77 4.91 -18.75 3.89
C TYR A 77 3.64 -17.99 4.21
N LYS A 78 3.61 -17.38 5.39
CA LYS A 78 2.55 -16.49 5.84
C LYS A 78 3.15 -15.23 6.45
N ILE A 79 2.56 -14.08 6.12
CA ILE A 79 2.90 -12.80 6.74
C ILE A 79 1.63 -12.14 7.30
N ASN A 80 1.79 -11.40 8.42
CA ASN A 80 0.71 -10.72 9.12
C ASN A 80 0.52 -9.27 8.62
N VAL A 81 0.69 -9.08 7.31
CA VAL A 81 0.42 -7.84 6.58
C VAL A 81 -0.19 -8.17 5.23
N GLY A 82 -1.10 -7.33 4.77
CA GLY A 82 -1.80 -7.51 3.49
C GLY A 82 -1.11 -6.79 2.33
N GLY A 83 -1.60 -7.06 1.13
CA GLY A 83 -1.19 -6.38 -0.09
C GLY A 83 0.01 -6.99 -0.80
N LEU A 84 -0.04 -6.92 -2.12
CA LEU A 84 0.94 -7.57 -3.01
C LEU A 84 2.38 -7.07 -2.79
N TYR A 85 2.55 -5.79 -2.53
CA TYR A 85 3.88 -5.22 -2.27
C TYR A 85 4.57 -5.82 -1.03
N ASN A 86 3.81 -6.23 -0.01
CA ASN A 86 4.37 -6.90 1.16
C ASN A 86 4.80 -8.33 0.86
N ILE A 87 4.16 -8.99 -0.09
CA ILE A 87 4.61 -10.31 -0.58
C ILE A 87 5.95 -10.16 -1.32
N TYR A 88 6.17 -9.10 -2.09
CA TYR A 88 7.49 -8.82 -2.69
C TYR A 88 8.56 -8.53 -1.63
N ASN A 89 8.21 -7.78 -0.57
CA ASN A 89 9.11 -7.56 0.56
C ASN A 89 9.47 -8.87 1.25
N ALA A 90 8.49 -9.76 1.46
CA ALA A 90 8.72 -11.08 2.04
C ALA A 90 9.59 -11.96 1.12
N LEU A 91 9.31 -11.98 -0.19
CA LEU A 91 10.14 -12.70 -1.16
C LEU A 91 11.61 -12.23 -1.11
N ALA A 92 11.84 -10.92 -1.04
CA ALA A 92 13.19 -10.37 -0.89
C ALA A 92 13.83 -10.81 0.44
N ALA A 93 13.08 -10.80 1.54
CA ALA A 93 13.57 -11.24 2.84
C ALA A 93 13.93 -12.74 2.85
N VAL A 94 13.06 -13.59 2.27
CA VAL A 94 13.33 -15.03 2.10
C VAL A 94 14.59 -15.24 1.28
N SER A 95 14.69 -14.60 0.10
CA SER A 95 15.85 -14.74 -0.79
C SER A 95 17.16 -14.41 -0.10
N VAL A 96 17.19 -13.31 0.67
CA VAL A 96 18.40 -12.91 1.42
C VAL A 96 18.70 -13.90 2.56
N ALA A 97 17.67 -14.31 3.31
CA ALA A 97 17.85 -15.22 4.43
C ALA A 97 18.39 -16.59 3.97
N GLU A 98 17.79 -17.16 2.91
CA GLU A 98 18.24 -18.44 2.34
C GLU A 98 19.64 -18.34 1.73
N PHE A 99 19.98 -17.21 1.07
CA PHE A 99 21.33 -16.97 0.57
C PHE A 99 22.38 -17.03 1.70
N PHE A 100 22.03 -16.60 2.91
CA PHE A 100 22.88 -16.70 4.10
C PHE A 100 22.71 -18.03 4.87
N GLY A 101 22.00 -19.01 4.32
CA GLY A 101 21.85 -20.34 4.89
C GLY A 101 20.86 -20.45 6.05
N VAL A 102 19.94 -19.50 6.19
CA VAL A 102 18.87 -19.59 7.19
C VAL A 102 17.84 -20.59 6.72
N ALA A 103 17.49 -21.56 7.57
CA ALA A 103 16.53 -22.60 7.23
C ALA A 103 15.10 -22.04 7.11
N PRO A 104 14.26 -22.60 6.21
CA PRO A 104 12.88 -22.10 5.99
C PRO A 104 12.04 -22.03 7.27
N GLU A 105 12.19 -22.95 8.22
CA GLU A 105 11.48 -22.96 9.50
C GLU A 105 11.83 -21.75 10.39
N GLN A 106 13.08 -21.30 10.31
CA GLN A 106 13.54 -20.12 11.05
C GLN A 106 12.98 -18.84 10.40
N ILE A 107 12.89 -18.81 9.06
CA ILE A 107 12.29 -17.70 8.32
C ILE A 107 10.80 -17.59 8.64
N LYS A 108 10.06 -18.72 8.63
CA LYS A 108 8.65 -18.80 9.02
C LYS A 108 8.45 -18.28 10.45
N ALA A 109 9.25 -18.76 11.40
CA ALA A 109 9.21 -18.29 12.79
C ALA A 109 9.54 -16.78 12.92
N GLY A 110 10.36 -16.23 12.03
CA GLY A 110 10.62 -14.80 11.92
C GLY A 110 9.38 -14.03 11.48
N PHE A 111 8.70 -14.49 10.45
CA PHE A 111 7.46 -13.87 9.96
C PHE A 111 6.33 -13.95 11.00
N ASP A 112 6.17 -15.07 11.72
CA ASP A 112 5.16 -15.21 12.76
C ASP A 112 5.34 -14.21 13.91
N LYS A 113 6.59 -13.86 14.21
CA LYS A 113 6.95 -12.87 15.23
C LYS A 113 6.93 -11.44 14.72
N SER A 114 6.89 -11.26 13.39
CA SER A 114 6.91 -9.94 12.81
C SER A 114 5.63 -9.18 13.15
N ARG A 115 5.77 -7.93 13.54
CA ARG A 115 4.66 -6.99 13.73
C ARG A 115 4.71 -5.94 12.64
N ALA A 116 3.56 -5.34 12.36
CA ALA A 116 3.51 -4.18 11.47
C ALA A 116 4.46 -3.10 11.98
N VAL A 117 5.36 -2.66 11.11
CA VAL A 117 6.39 -1.67 11.45
C VAL A 117 5.83 -0.29 11.13
N PHE A 118 6.22 0.68 11.92
CA PHE A 118 6.01 2.13 11.81
C PHE A 118 5.48 2.59 10.44
N GLY A 119 4.22 3.06 10.41
CA GLY A 119 3.56 3.55 9.19
C GLY A 119 3.27 2.52 8.09
N ARG A 120 3.50 1.23 8.33
CA ARG A 120 3.20 0.16 7.37
C ARG A 120 2.11 -0.75 7.91
N GLN A 121 0.84 -0.37 7.64
CA GLN A 121 -0.36 -1.05 8.16
C GLN A 121 -0.38 -1.09 9.70
N GLU A 122 0.01 0.02 10.32
CA GLU A 122 -0.05 0.16 11.76
C GLU A 122 -1.52 0.26 12.20
N THR A 123 -1.93 -0.62 13.12
CA THR A 123 -3.30 -0.68 13.62
C THR A 123 -3.39 -0.12 15.04
N PHE A 124 -4.41 0.70 15.30
CA PHE A 124 -4.70 1.28 16.60
C PHE A 124 -6.19 1.61 16.70
N LYS A 125 -6.62 2.14 17.84
CA LYS A 125 -8.00 2.59 18.04
C LYS A 125 -8.11 4.10 18.17
N ILE A 126 -9.18 4.65 17.59
CA ILE A 126 -9.65 6.00 17.85
C ILE A 126 -11.08 5.87 18.37
N GLY A 127 -11.29 6.12 19.67
CA GLY A 127 -12.53 5.74 20.32
C GLY A 127 -12.77 4.22 20.26
N ASP A 128 -13.88 3.81 19.69
CA ASP A 128 -14.23 2.41 19.42
C ASP A 128 -13.80 1.92 18.03
N LYS A 129 -13.38 2.82 17.15
CA LYS A 129 -13.01 2.53 15.75
C LYS A 129 -11.67 1.81 15.65
N SER A 130 -11.59 0.81 14.79
CA SER A 130 -10.33 0.16 14.40
C SER A 130 -9.71 0.90 13.22
N CYS A 131 -8.54 1.50 13.42
CA CYS A 131 -7.88 2.33 12.42
C CYS A 131 -6.62 1.64 11.90
N THR A 132 -6.37 1.77 10.58
CA THR A 132 -5.14 1.31 9.93
C THR A 132 -4.48 2.47 9.24
N LEU A 133 -3.24 2.80 9.66
CA LEU A 133 -2.43 3.86 9.08
C LEU A 133 -1.43 3.29 8.08
N VAL A 134 -1.41 3.87 6.89
CA VAL A 134 -0.54 3.46 5.79
C VAL A 134 0.19 4.67 5.22
N LEU A 135 1.52 4.60 5.21
CA LEU A 135 2.36 5.62 4.60
C LEU A 135 2.25 5.56 3.07
N ILE A 136 1.97 6.71 2.46
CA ILE A 136 2.01 6.91 1.01
C ILE A 136 3.01 8.03 0.68
N LYS A 137 3.78 7.87 -0.43
CA LYS A 137 4.83 8.84 -0.76
C LYS A 137 4.99 9.08 -2.27
N ASN A 138 4.46 8.20 -3.09
CA ASN A 138 4.58 8.21 -4.54
C ASN A 138 3.40 7.49 -5.19
N PRO A 139 3.22 7.59 -6.54
CA PRO A 139 2.08 7.01 -7.23
C PRO A 139 1.94 5.50 -7.01
N VAL A 140 3.04 4.76 -7.11
CA VAL A 140 3.03 3.30 -6.96
C VAL A 140 2.64 2.90 -5.53
N GLY A 141 3.24 3.54 -4.53
CA GLY A 141 2.93 3.25 -3.13
C GLY A 141 1.48 3.56 -2.76
N ALA A 142 0.94 4.69 -3.26
CA ALA A 142 -0.46 5.05 -3.03
C ALA A 142 -1.41 4.07 -3.73
N SER A 143 -1.16 3.71 -4.98
CA SER A 143 -1.96 2.73 -5.72
C SER A 143 -1.94 1.36 -5.04
N GLN A 144 -0.77 0.89 -4.59
CA GLN A 144 -0.66 -0.38 -3.87
C GLN A 144 -1.35 -0.35 -2.48
N ALA A 145 -1.37 0.80 -1.80
CA ALA A 145 -2.13 0.97 -0.57
C ALA A 145 -3.65 0.90 -0.85
N LEU A 146 -4.12 1.52 -1.91
CA LEU A 146 -5.51 1.45 -2.35
C LEU A 146 -5.90 0.03 -2.78
N ASP A 147 -5.06 -0.67 -3.54
CA ASP A 147 -5.27 -2.07 -3.93
C ASP A 147 -5.39 -2.99 -2.70
N MET A 148 -4.57 -2.76 -1.68
CA MET A 148 -4.65 -3.50 -0.41
C MET A 148 -5.95 -3.19 0.34
N ILE A 149 -6.35 -1.92 0.44
CA ILE A 149 -7.59 -1.51 1.12
C ILE A 149 -8.82 -2.09 0.40
N LYS A 150 -8.80 -2.17 -0.93
CA LYS A 150 -9.86 -2.78 -1.74
C LYS A 150 -10.13 -4.25 -1.39
N LEU A 151 -9.18 -4.95 -0.76
CA LEU A 151 -9.36 -6.32 -0.28
C LEU A 151 -10.18 -6.41 1.01
N ALA A 152 -10.59 -5.29 1.60
CA ALA A 152 -11.49 -5.29 2.75
C ALA A 152 -12.91 -5.68 2.30
N ASP A 153 -13.53 -6.62 3.03
CA ASP A 153 -14.88 -7.15 2.78
C ASP A 153 -15.95 -6.52 3.72
N TYR A 154 -15.64 -5.35 4.25
CA TYR A 154 -16.49 -4.57 5.15
C TYR A 154 -16.46 -3.08 4.78
N PRO A 155 -17.51 -2.30 5.10
CA PRO A 155 -17.52 -0.86 4.92
C PRO A 155 -16.51 -0.18 5.84
N PHE A 156 -15.85 0.86 5.34
CA PHE A 156 -14.85 1.62 6.09
C PHE A 156 -14.85 3.08 5.68
N SER A 157 -14.37 3.94 6.57
CA SER A 157 -14.06 5.32 6.22
C SER A 157 -12.62 5.45 5.73
N LEU A 158 -12.40 6.39 4.82
CA LEU A 158 -11.08 6.68 4.28
C LEU A 158 -10.67 8.11 4.64
N SER A 159 -9.46 8.28 5.16
CA SER A 159 -8.82 9.58 5.33
C SER A 159 -7.55 9.62 4.51
N VAL A 160 -7.37 10.68 3.70
CA VAL A 160 -6.14 10.90 2.92
C VAL A 160 -5.49 12.18 3.40
N LEU A 161 -4.32 12.05 4.02
CA LEU A 161 -3.61 13.14 4.68
C LEU A 161 -2.39 13.53 3.86
N LEU A 162 -2.43 14.70 3.23
CA LEU A 162 -1.40 15.17 2.33
C LEU A 162 -0.67 16.39 2.92
N ASN A 163 0.59 16.20 3.28
CA ASN A 163 1.54 17.26 3.57
C ASN A 163 2.56 17.37 2.43
N ALA A 164 3.23 18.52 2.33
CA ALA A 164 4.28 18.80 1.36
C ALA A 164 5.46 19.48 2.07
N ASN A 165 5.84 18.94 3.22
CA ASN A 165 7.03 19.38 3.94
C ASN A 165 8.29 18.80 3.27
N TYR A 166 9.47 19.31 3.60
CA TYR A 166 10.71 18.89 2.97
C TYR A 166 10.93 17.36 2.99
N ALA A 167 10.56 16.70 4.10
CA ALA A 167 10.68 15.24 4.25
C ALA A 167 9.65 14.43 3.45
N ASP A 168 8.52 15.04 3.05
CA ASP A 168 7.51 14.42 2.17
C ASP A 168 7.92 14.48 0.70
N GLY A 169 8.74 15.47 0.33
CA GLY A 169 8.89 15.97 -1.01
C GLY A 169 7.92 17.13 -1.25
N ILE A 170 8.43 18.25 -1.78
CA ILE A 170 7.64 19.47 -2.00
C ILE A 170 6.61 19.28 -3.14
N ASP A 171 6.95 18.42 -4.09
CA ASP A 171 6.09 18.13 -5.25
C ASP A 171 5.01 17.12 -4.86
N THR A 172 3.76 17.56 -4.93
CA THR A 172 2.56 16.74 -4.70
C THR A 172 1.91 16.25 -6.00
N SER A 173 2.48 16.57 -7.16
CA SER A 173 1.88 16.21 -8.46
C SER A 173 1.71 14.71 -8.66
N TRP A 174 2.48 13.90 -7.95
CA TRP A 174 2.39 12.44 -7.97
C TRP A 174 0.99 11.91 -7.62
N ILE A 175 0.15 12.68 -6.90
CA ILE A 175 -1.23 12.25 -6.58
C ILE A 175 -2.08 12.07 -7.85
N TRP A 176 -1.72 12.73 -8.96
CA TRP A 176 -2.44 12.63 -10.24
C TRP A 176 -2.12 11.33 -10.98
N ASP A 177 -0.95 10.74 -10.71
CA ASP A 177 -0.50 9.47 -11.30
C ASP A 177 -0.90 8.25 -10.45
N ALA A 178 -1.34 8.46 -9.20
CA ALA A 178 -1.86 7.42 -8.33
C ALA A 178 -3.31 7.06 -8.70
N ASN A 179 -3.64 5.75 -8.61
CA ASN A 179 -4.95 5.23 -8.99
C ASN A 179 -6.04 5.51 -7.91
N PHE A 180 -6.34 6.77 -7.68
CA PHE A 180 -7.47 7.11 -6.79
C PHE A 180 -8.83 6.76 -7.41
N GLU A 181 -8.92 6.49 -8.70
CA GLU A 181 -10.14 6.03 -9.37
C GLU A 181 -10.68 4.72 -8.76
N SER A 182 -9.80 3.88 -8.22
CA SER A 182 -10.18 2.61 -7.58
C SER A 182 -11.09 2.78 -6.35
N ILE A 183 -11.14 3.98 -5.73
CA ILE A 183 -12.08 4.26 -4.62
C ILE A 183 -13.55 4.11 -5.02
N LEU A 184 -13.87 4.27 -6.31
CA LEU A 184 -15.23 4.10 -6.81
C LEU A 184 -15.71 2.64 -6.80
N GLU A 185 -14.78 1.70 -6.64
CA GLU A 185 -15.04 0.25 -6.57
C GLU A 185 -15.13 -0.26 -5.13
N MET A 186 -15.02 0.63 -4.15
CA MET A 186 -15.01 0.31 -2.72
C MET A 186 -16.27 0.82 -2.02
N ASP A 187 -16.66 0.16 -0.94
CA ASP A 187 -17.76 0.64 -0.08
C ASP A 187 -17.25 1.67 0.94
N ILE A 188 -17.08 2.90 0.46
CA ILE A 188 -16.62 4.04 1.25
C ILE A 188 -17.76 5.05 1.37
N PRO A 189 -18.41 5.17 2.55
CA PRO A 189 -19.51 6.12 2.76
C PRO A 189 -19.07 7.59 2.68
N GLU A 190 -17.89 7.92 3.22
CA GLU A 190 -17.32 9.27 3.18
C GLU A 190 -15.79 9.24 3.25
N ILE A 191 -15.17 10.29 2.70
CA ILE A 191 -13.71 10.45 2.65
C ILE A 191 -13.31 11.77 3.32
N ASN A 192 -12.32 11.72 4.20
CA ASN A 192 -11.70 12.91 4.77
C ASN A 192 -10.43 13.26 3.99
N ALA A 193 -10.35 14.50 3.54
CA ALA A 193 -9.15 15.09 2.95
C ALA A 193 -8.47 15.99 3.98
N GLY A 194 -7.29 15.60 4.45
CA GLY A 194 -6.61 16.27 5.55
C GLY A 194 -5.18 16.68 5.27
N GLY A 195 -4.61 17.47 6.19
CA GLY A 195 -3.25 17.98 6.14
C GLY A 195 -3.10 19.31 5.43
N VAL A 196 -1.87 19.82 5.36
CA VAL A 196 -1.54 21.14 4.80
C VAL A 196 -2.02 21.30 3.35
N ARG A 197 -2.08 20.19 2.60
CA ARG A 197 -2.54 20.15 1.20
C ARG A 197 -3.93 19.51 1.05
N HIS A 198 -4.78 19.60 2.07
CA HIS A 198 -6.12 19.03 2.07
C HIS A 198 -6.96 19.43 0.86
N SER A 199 -6.84 20.67 0.39
CA SER A 199 -7.58 21.16 -0.79
C SER A 199 -7.12 20.50 -2.10
N GLU A 200 -5.83 20.16 -2.22
CA GLU A 200 -5.29 19.48 -3.42
C GLU A 200 -5.79 18.04 -3.48
N ILE A 201 -5.71 17.31 -2.39
CA ILE A 201 -6.21 15.92 -2.36
C ILE A 201 -7.73 15.87 -2.48
N ALA A 202 -8.48 16.82 -1.89
CA ALA A 202 -9.92 16.90 -2.09
C ALA A 202 -10.28 17.15 -3.57
N ARG A 203 -9.50 18.00 -4.27
CA ARG A 203 -9.66 18.21 -5.70
C ARG A 203 -9.37 16.92 -6.49
N ARG A 204 -8.29 16.20 -6.14
CA ARG A 204 -7.95 14.92 -6.78
C ARG A 204 -9.09 13.91 -6.63
N LEU A 205 -9.64 13.77 -5.41
CA LEU A 205 -10.77 12.89 -5.13
C LEU A 205 -12.02 13.25 -5.94
N ARG A 206 -12.36 14.53 -6.06
CA ARG A 206 -13.48 14.98 -6.91
C ARG A 206 -13.29 14.60 -8.39
N VAL A 207 -12.09 14.70 -8.90
CA VAL A 207 -11.78 14.36 -10.31
C VAL A 207 -11.96 12.88 -10.59
N THR A 208 -11.86 11.98 -9.58
CA THR A 208 -12.23 10.56 -9.77
C THR A 208 -13.71 10.36 -10.08
N GLY A 209 -14.56 11.31 -9.75
CA GLY A 209 -16.02 11.19 -9.80
C GLY A 209 -16.64 10.81 -8.44
N TYR A 210 -15.86 10.76 -7.36
CA TYR A 210 -16.40 10.53 -6.03
C TYR A 210 -17.28 11.73 -5.60
N PRO A 211 -18.48 11.53 -5.00
CA PRO A 211 -19.43 12.59 -4.69
C PRO A 211 -18.82 13.68 -3.78
N GLU A 212 -18.92 14.94 -4.21
CA GLU A 212 -18.30 16.07 -3.48
C GLU A 212 -18.88 16.24 -2.07
N GLU A 213 -20.18 16.01 -1.90
CA GLU A 213 -20.88 16.09 -0.64
C GLU A 213 -20.43 15.04 0.40
N LYS A 214 -19.71 14.01 -0.05
CA LYS A 214 -19.11 12.96 0.78
C LYS A 214 -17.63 13.17 1.06
N ILE A 215 -17.07 14.32 0.64
CA ILE A 215 -15.68 14.68 0.88
C ILE A 215 -15.64 15.78 1.93
N THR A 216 -15.17 15.44 3.13
CA THR A 216 -14.95 16.43 4.19
C THR A 216 -13.49 16.87 4.19
N GLN A 217 -13.25 18.18 4.32
CA GLN A 217 -11.91 18.76 4.30
C GLN A 217 -11.55 19.34 5.67
N ALA A 218 -10.33 19.08 6.13
CA ALA A 218 -9.79 19.72 7.32
C ALA A 218 -8.26 19.84 7.22
N GLU A 219 -7.74 21.06 7.48
CA GLU A 219 -6.30 21.30 7.51
C GLU A 219 -5.65 20.65 8.73
N LYS A 220 -6.30 20.79 9.89
CA LYS A 220 -5.78 20.28 11.16
C LYS A 220 -6.08 18.77 11.32
N LEU A 221 -5.07 18.01 11.70
CA LEU A 221 -5.21 16.56 11.85
C LEU A 221 -6.02 16.16 13.10
N GLU A 222 -6.11 17.03 14.10
CA GLU A 222 -7.02 16.86 15.24
C GLU A 222 -8.49 16.83 14.80
N ASP A 223 -8.85 17.67 13.82
CA ASP A 223 -10.20 17.72 13.26
C ASP A 223 -10.52 16.44 12.47
N ILE A 224 -9.54 15.93 11.70
CA ILE A 224 -9.66 14.63 11.03
C ILE A 224 -9.91 13.51 12.04
N MET A 225 -9.20 13.50 13.15
CA MET A 225 -9.40 12.50 14.20
C MET A 225 -10.82 12.59 14.78
N ALA A 226 -11.32 13.79 15.02
CA ALA A 226 -12.70 14.00 15.49
C ALA A 226 -13.76 13.59 14.44
N LEU A 227 -13.45 13.70 13.15
CA LEU A 227 -14.31 13.20 12.06
C LEU A 227 -14.35 11.67 12.07
N ILE A 228 -13.19 10.99 12.18
CA ILE A 228 -13.12 9.53 12.25
C ILE A 228 -13.95 9.00 13.43
N GLU A 229 -13.87 9.63 14.61
CA GLU A 229 -14.66 9.24 15.79
C GLU A 229 -16.17 9.28 15.56
N LYS A 230 -16.65 10.19 14.71
CA LYS A 230 -18.08 10.43 14.45
C LYS A 230 -18.67 9.58 13.31
N GLN A 231 -17.82 8.98 12.48
CA GLN A 231 -18.28 8.18 11.34
C GLN A 231 -18.94 6.88 11.79
N ASP A 232 -19.93 6.42 11.03
CA ASP A 232 -20.70 5.21 11.38
C ASP A 232 -19.92 3.90 11.15
N CYS A 233 -18.82 3.94 10.39
CA CYS A 233 -17.99 2.76 10.13
C CYS A 233 -17.17 2.35 11.35
N ASP A 234 -17.08 1.05 11.62
CA ASP A 234 -16.23 0.48 12.68
C ASP A 234 -14.74 0.49 12.31
N HIS A 235 -14.44 0.62 11.02
CA HIS A 235 -13.09 0.60 10.47
C HIS A 235 -12.78 1.91 9.74
N ALA A 236 -11.53 2.39 9.89
CA ALA A 236 -11.01 3.54 9.18
C ALA A 236 -9.62 3.26 8.62
N TYR A 237 -9.41 3.59 7.34
CA TYR A 237 -8.08 3.61 6.74
C TYR A 237 -7.57 5.04 6.65
N ILE A 238 -6.31 5.24 6.98
CA ILE A 238 -5.65 6.54 6.97
C ILE A 238 -4.43 6.41 6.08
N LEU A 239 -4.51 6.98 4.88
CA LEU A 239 -3.38 7.12 3.97
C LEU A 239 -2.71 8.46 4.26
N ALA A 240 -1.44 8.47 4.63
CA ALA A 240 -0.76 9.69 5.03
C ALA A 240 0.64 9.80 4.40
N THR A 241 1.03 11.01 4.01
CA THR A 241 2.42 11.34 3.73
C THR A 241 3.25 11.32 5.03
N TYR A 242 4.56 11.28 4.90
CA TYR A 242 5.45 11.01 6.03
C TYR A 242 5.26 11.98 7.20
N THR A 243 5.26 13.29 6.95
CA THR A 243 5.11 14.27 8.05
C THR A 243 3.68 14.32 8.58
N ALA A 244 2.67 14.11 7.73
CA ALA A 244 1.28 13.98 8.18
C ALA A 244 1.10 12.74 9.07
N MET A 245 1.74 11.64 8.72
CA MET A 245 1.76 10.42 9.54
C MET A 245 2.40 10.65 10.90
N LEU A 246 3.57 11.32 10.95
CA LEU A 246 4.25 11.63 12.22
C LEU A 246 3.38 12.50 13.11
N GLU A 247 2.83 13.60 12.58
CA GLU A 247 1.97 14.52 13.28
C GLU A 247 0.71 13.80 13.80
N PHE A 248 0.05 13.00 12.96
CA PHE A 248 -1.12 12.24 13.37
C PHE A 248 -0.80 11.25 14.50
N ARG A 249 0.35 10.59 14.48
CA ARG A 249 0.82 9.72 15.55
C ARG A 249 1.13 10.48 16.85
N ASP A 250 1.69 11.67 16.76
CA ASP A 250 1.95 12.50 17.93
C ASP A 250 0.64 12.91 18.62
N ILE A 251 -0.40 13.26 17.85
CA ILE A 251 -1.74 13.54 18.36
C ILE A 251 -2.32 12.30 19.06
N LEU A 252 -2.20 11.11 18.44
CA LEU A 252 -2.63 9.84 19.02
C LEU A 252 -1.89 9.53 20.33
N ALA A 253 -0.57 9.75 20.38
CA ALA A 253 0.24 9.51 21.57
C ALA A 253 -0.15 10.46 22.72
N GLN A 254 -0.47 11.71 22.42
CA GLN A 254 -0.96 12.68 23.40
C GLN A 254 -2.34 12.27 23.96
N ARG A 255 -3.17 11.62 23.16
CA ARG A 255 -4.46 11.07 23.58
C ARG A 255 -4.36 9.71 24.26
N HIS A 256 -3.14 9.21 24.55
CA HIS A 256 -2.87 7.88 25.13
C HIS A 256 -3.40 6.68 24.30
N ALA A 257 -3.71 6.91 23.00
CA ALA A 257 -4.25 5.88 22.13
C ALA A 257 -3.16 4.97 21.50
N VAL A 258 -1.91 5.44 21.45
CA VAL A 258 -0.74 4.69 20.96
C VAL A 258 0.36 4.73 22.01
N GLY A 259 0.82 3.55 22.46
CA GLY A 259 2.01 3.47 23.30
C GLY A 259 3.23 4.05 22.57
N LYS A 260 4.00 4.91 23.23
CA LYS A 260 5.30 5.35 22.71
C LYS A 260 6.24 4.14 22.66
N GLU A 261 6.22 3.39 21.55
CA GLU A 261 7.38 2.58 21.17
C GLU A 261 8.34 3.52 20.41
N MET A 262 9.03 4.36 21.18
CA MET A 262 10.29 4.95 20.74
C MET A 262 11.41 4.13 21.38
N ASN A 263 12.11 3.34 20.57
CA ASN A 263 13.51 2.97 20.74
C ASN A 263 14.14 2.88 19.36
#